data_7e2ba141bd721d917418b48ded9b03b6
#
_entry.id   7e2ba141bd721d917418b48ded9b03b6
#
_cell.length_a   1.000
_cell.length_b   1.000
_cell.length_c   1.000
_cell.angle_alpha   90.00
_cell.angle_beta   90.00
_cell.angle_gamma   90.00
#
_symmetry.space_group_name_H-M   'P 1'
#
loop_
_entity.id
_entity.type
_entity.pdbx_description
1 polymer ?
#
loop_
_entity_poly.entity_id
_entity_poly.type
_entity_poly.pdbx_seq_one_letter_code
_entity_poly.pdbx_strand_id
1 'polypeptide(L)'
;MESESINFFRFQKLEIYQLSKDIVKNVYTLMKKFPSEERFALLPQLSRAAVSVPSNIAEGVSRSSKKEQIHFLNIAYASLMELICQIEISKDLKYIDDDQLKSFILAARNLSVKMTNFTRCLTKQKNTQE
;
A
#
# COMPACT_ATOMS: atom_id res chain seq x y z
N MET A 1 -2.73 24.73 19.72
CA MET A 1 -3.13 25.17 18.53
C MET A 1 -3.52 24.08 17.64
N GLU A 2 -4.63 24.18 17.06
CA GLU A 2 -4.93 23.22 16.22
C GLU A 2 -4.23 23.30 15.01
N SER A 3 -3.74 22.27 14.57
CA SER A 3 -2.98 22.30 13.39
C SER A 3 -3.90 22.66 12.28
N GLU A 4 -3.48 23.64 11.53
CA GLU A 4 -4.18 23.97 10.37
C GLU A 4 -4.25 22.77 9.51
N SER A 5 -5.39 22.44 9.03
CA SER A 5 -5.55 21.26 8.23
C SER A 5 -4.81 21.41 6.92
N ILE A 6 -3.97 20.45 6.61
CA ILE A 6 -3.34 20.35 5.30
C ILE A 6 -3.92 19.17 4.52
N ASN A 7 -5.03 18.62 5.00
CA ASN A 7 -5.68 17.49 4.36
C ASN A 7 -6.79 17.99 3.46
N PHE A 8 -6.40 18.63 2.34
CA PHE A 8 -7.35 19.20 1.41
C PHE A 8 -7.92 18.19 0.44
N PHE A 9 -7.17 17.16 0.14
CA PHE A 9 -7.54 16.22 -0.92
C PHE A 9 -8.26 15.02 -0.34
N ARG A 10 -9.26 14.53 -1.08
CA ARG A 10 -10.10 13.45 -0.60
C ARG A 10 -9.29 12.23 -0.17
N PHE A 11 -8.28 11.83 -0.97
CA PHE A 11 -7.54 10.62 -0.67
C PHE A 11 -6.81 10.69 0.66
N GLN A 12 -6.42 11.90 1.09
CA GLN A 12 -5.68 12.06 2.34
C GLN A 12 -6.49 11.59 3.55
N LYS A 13 -7.82 11.61 3.43
CA LYS A 13 -8.70 11.27 4.55
C LYS A 13 -9.14 9.82 4.53
N LEU A 14 -8.79 9.08 3.50
CA LEU A 14 -9.24 7.70 3.37
C LEU A 14 -8.42 6.75 4.22
N GLU A 15 -9.12 5.82 4.86
CA GLU A 15 -8.46 4.84 5.71
C GLU A 15 -7.46 4.00 4.93
N ILE A 16 -7.82 3.57 3.70
CA ILE A 16 -6.89 2.75 2.92
C ILE A 16 -5.61 3.50 2.59
N TYR A 17 -5.68 4.81 2.40
CA TYR A 17 -4.49 5.60 2.17
C TYR A 17 -3.62 5.67 3.43
N GLN A 18 -4.24 5.95 4.58
CA GLN A 18 -3.50 6.03 5.84
C GLN A 18 -2.86 4.69 6.19
N LEU A 19 -3.59 3.59 6.03
CA LEU A 19 -3.05 2.26 6.30
C LEU A 19 -1.91 1.92 5.35
N SER A 20 -2.02 2.33 4.07
CA SER A 20 -0.95 2.05 3.13
C SER A 20 0.33 2.83 3.47
N LYS A 21 0.20 4.03 4.01
CA LYS A 21 1.38 4.77 4.46
C LYS A 21 2.02 4.10 5.68
N ASP A 22 1.21 3.52 6.55
CA ASP A 22 1.74 2.76 7.67
C ASP A 22 2.53 1.55 7.19
N ILE A 23 2.06 0.90 6.15
CA ILE A 23 2.79 -0.21 5.52
C ILE A 23 4.15 0.28 5.02
N VAL A 24 4.19 1.44 4.36
CA VAL A 24 5.47 2.01 3.88
C VAL A 24 6.43 2.21 5.04
N LYS A 25 5.95 2.81 6.13
CA LYS A 25 6.79 3.06 7.29
C LYS A 25 7.32 1.76 7.90
N ASN A 26 6.46 0.75 7.97
CA ASN A 26 6.85 -0.55 8.48
C ASN A 26 7.95 -1.17 7.61
N VAL A 27 7.78 -1.14 6.30
CA VAL A 27 8.78 -1.69 5.39
C VAL A 27 10.12 -0.98 5.55
N TYR A 28 10.10 0.34 5.61
CA TYR A 28 11.36 1.09 5.77
C TYR A 28 12.05 0.76 7.09
N THR A 29 11.28 0.53 8.14
CA THR A 29 11.85 0.10 9.42
C THR A 29 12.50 -1.27 9.30
N LEU A 30 11.83 -2.21 8.63
CA LEU A 30 12.39 -3.55 8.42
C LEU A 30 13.67 -3.48 7.58
N MET A 31 13.70 -2.61 6.58
CA MET A 31 14.84 -2.51 5.66
C MET A 31 16.13 -2.08 6.36
N LYS A 32 16.03 -1.42 7.50
CA LYS A 32 17.22 -0.88 8.16
C LYS A 32 18.23 -1.94 8.57
N LYS A 33 17.77 -3.17 8.78
CA LYS A 33 18.65 -4.25 9.21
C LYS A 33 19.08 -5.18 8.09
N PHE A 34 18.71 -4.87 6.86
CA PHE A 34 19.12 -5.70 5.73
C PHE A 34 20.61 -5.49 5.46
N PRO A 35 21.28 -6.51 4.94
CA PRO A 35 22.71 -6.37 4.63
C PRO A 35 22.92 -5.42 3.47
N SER A 36 24.09 -4.78 3.46
CA SER A 36 24.40 -3.77 2.44
C SER A 36 24.46 -4.36 1.04
N GLU A 37 24.68 -5.68 0.92
CA GLU A 37 24.67 -6.33 -0.38
C GLU A 37 23.35 -6.19 -1.10
N GLU A 38 22.24 -5.98 -0.36
CA GLU A 38 20.94 -5.84 -0.97
C GLU A 38 20.63 -4.42 -1.43
N ARG A 39 21.58 -3.51 -1.26
CA ARG A 39 21.35 -2.09 -1.59
C ARG A 39 20.95 -1.87 -3.04
N PHE A 40 21.45 -2.69 -3.95
CA PHE A 40 21.13 -2.55 -5.36
C PHE A 40 20.25 -3.70 -5.87
N ALA A 41 19.72 -4.51 -4.98
CA ALA A 41 18.91 -5.66 -5.36
C ALA A 41 17.53 -5.59 -4.68
N LEU A 42 17.38 -6.21 -3.51
CA LEU A 42 16.08 -6.34 -2.88
C LEU A 42 15.58 -5.02 -2.30
N LEU A 43 16.48 -4.20 -1.74
CA LEU A 43 16.03 -2.95 -1.09
C LEU A 43 15.30 -1.99 -2.03
N PRO A 44 15.82 -1.73 -3.26
CA PRO A 44 15.06 -0.86 -4.17
C PRO A 44 13.71 -1.45 -4.57
N GLN A 45 13.62 -2.77 -4.70
CA GLN A 45 12.35 -3.40 -5.06
C GLN A 45 11.33 -3.25 -3.94
N LEU A 46 11.75 -3.44 -2.68
CA LEU A 46 10.86 -3.27 -1.54
C LEU A 46 10.33 -1.85 -1.45
N SER A 47 11.23 -0.87 -1.55
CA SER A 47 10.81 0.53 -1.41
C SER A 47 9.90 0.94 -2.56
N ARG A 48 10.18 0.48 -3.79
CA ARG A 48 9.34 0.83 -4.92
C ARG A 48 7.96 0.23 -4.79
N ALA A 49 7.88 -1.07 -4.43
CA ALA A 49 6.58 -1.72 -4.26
C ALA A 49 5.79 -1.08 -3.13
N ALA A 50 6.46 -0.79 -2.01
CA ALA A 50 5.79 -0.20 -0.85
C ALA A 50 5.18 1.17 -1.20
N VAL A 51 5.98 2.06 -1.78
CA VAL A 51 5.53 3.42 -2.10
C VAL A 51 4.45 3.40 -3.19
N SER A 52 4.50 2.39 -4.07
CA SER A 52 3.50 2.26 -5.14
C SER A 52 2.09 2.06 -4.60
N VAL A 53 1.94 1.47 -3.40
CA VAL A 53 0.60 1.24 -2.86
C VAL A 53 -0.12 2.56 -2.56
N PRO A 54 0.38 3.45 -1.69
CA PRO A 54 -0.32 4.70 -1.46
C PRO A 54 -0.33 5.62 -2.68
N SER A 55 0.71 5.57 -3.51
CA SER A 55 0.76 6.42 -4.70
C SER A 55 -0.38 6.11 -5.65
N ASN A 56 -0.66 4.84 -5.88
CA ASN A 56 -1.73 4.44 -6.77
C ASN A 56 -3.12 4.57 -6.14
N ILE A 57 -3.22 4.48 -4.81
CA ILE A 57 -4.47 4.80 -4.14
C ILE A 57 -4.80 6.28 -4.37
N ALA A 58 -3.83 7.16 -4.14
CA ALA A 58 -4.03 8.60 -4.34
C ALA A 58 -4.39 8.92 -5.78
N GLU A 59 -3.67 8.31 -6.72
CA GLU A 59 -3.92 8.53 -8.13
C GLU A 59 -5.33 8.07 -8.51
N GLY A 60 -5.69 6.86 -8.07
CA GLY A 60 -6.99 6.29 -8.43
C GLY A 60 -8.16 7.09 -7.89
N VAL A 61 -8.09 7.45 -6.61
CA VAL A 61 -9.18 8.20 -5.99
C VAL A 61 -9.34 9.57 -6.66
N SER A 62 -8.28 10.09 -7.25
CA SER A 62 -8.28 11.43 -7.86
C SER A 62 -8.71 11.42 -9.32
N ARG A 63 -8.87 10.24 -9.94
CA ARG A 63 -9.32 10.19 -11.33
C ARG A 63 -10.80 10.48 -11.43
N SER A 64 -11.21 11.02 -12.58
CA SER A 64 -12.60 11.42 -12.77
C SER A 64 -13.49 10.28 -13.21
N SER A 65 -12.97 9.30 -13.94
CA SER A 65 -13.81 8.19 -14.40
C SER A 65 -13.68 7.00 -13.46
N LYS A 66 -14.80 6.30 -13.26
CA LYS A 66 -14.81 5.12 -12.41
C LYS A 66 -13.86 4.06 -12.94
N LYS A 67 -13.83 3.89 -14.26
CA LYS A 67 -12.97 2.90 -14.87
C LYS A 67 -11.50 3.16 -14.52
N GLU A 68 -11.06 4.41 -14.59
CA GLU A 68 -9.70 4.74 -14.24
C GLU A 68 -9.44 4.61 -12.75
N GLN A 69 -10.42 4.98 -11.92
CA GLN A 69 -10.28 4.82 -10.47
C GLN A 69 -10.00 3.37 -10.13
N ILE A 70 -10.79 2.45 -10.69
CA ILE A 70 -10.64 1.03 -10.43
C ILE A 70 -9.31 0.52 -10.96
N HIS A 71 -8.90 1.01 -12.13
CA HIS A 71 -7.62 0.61 -12.71
C HIS A 71 -6.45 0.90 -11.78
N PHE A 72 -6.38 2.12 -11.24
CA PHE A 72 -5.27 2.47 -10.35
C PHE A 72 -5.36 1.77 -9.00
N LEU A 73 -6.57 1.52 -8.51
CA LEU A 73 -6.73 0.75 -7.27
C LEU A 73 -6.28 -0.69 -7.47
N ASN A 74 -6.50 -1.25 -8.64
CA ASN A 74 -6.00 -2.60 -8.96
C ASN A 74 -4.48 -2.62 -9.02
N ILE A 75 -3.86 -1.57 -9.54
CA ILE A 75 -2.39 -1.47 -9.54
C ILE A 75 -1.88 -1.40 -8.10
N ALA A 76 -2.54 -0.61 -7.25
CA ALA A 76 -2.15 -0.53 -5.85
C ALA A 76 -2.24 -1.89 -5.17
N TYR A 77 -3.31 -2.63 -5.44
CA TYR A 77 -3.50 -3.96 -4.86
C TYR A 77 -2.39 -4.91 -5.33
N ALA A 78 -2.08 -4.87 -6.63
CA ALA A 78 -1.01 -5.71 -7.18
C ALA A 78 0.35 -5.37 -6.53
N SER A 79 0.59 -4.08 -6.29
CA SER A 79 1.82 -3.65 -5.62
C SER A 79 1.89 -4.19 -4.19
N LEU A 80 0.77 -4.23 -3.50
CA LEU A 80 0.72 -4.80 -2.15
C LEU A 80 1.05 -6.29 -2.19
N MET A 81 0.51 -7.01 -3.18
CA MET A 81 0.80 -8.44 -3.32
C MET A 81 2.27 -8.67 -3.64
N GLU A 82 2.84 -7.84 -4.50
CA GLU A 82 4.27 -7.91 -4.81
C GLU A 82 5.11 -7.68 -3.55
N LEU A 83 4.71 -6.70 -2.75
CA LEU A 83 5.39 -6.38 -1.50
C LEU A 83 5.34 -7.56 -0.52
N ILE A 84 4.18 -8.18 -0.39
CA ILE A 84 4.04 -9.36 0.49
C ILE A 84 5.00 -10.45 0.06
N CYS A 85 5.07 -10.72 -1.25
CA CYS A 85 5.99 -11.71 -1.79
C CYS A 85 7.45 -11.38 -1.41
N GLN A 86 7.84 -10.11 -1.58
CA GLN A 86 9.21 -9.69 -1.29
C GLN A 86 9.54 -9.76 0.20
N ILE A 87 8.57 -9.50 1.07
CA ILE A 87 8.75 -9.61 2.51
C ILE A 87 8.90 -11.08 2.90
N GLU A 88 8.14 -11.98 2.28
CA GLU A 88 8.30 -13.40 2.53
C GLU A 88 9.69 -13.88 2.12
N ILE A 89 10.17 -13.40 0.97
CA ILE A 89 11.52 -13.73 0.54
C ILE A 89 12.55 -13.21 1.54
N SER A 90 12.32 -12.01 2.08
CA SER A 90 13.21 -11.44 3.07
C SER A 90 13.31 -12.29 4.32
N LYS A 91 12.19 -12.88 4.73
CA LYS A 91 12.19 -13.79 5.87
C LYS A 91 12.92 -15.09 5.54
N ASP A 92 12.73 -15.61 4.33
CA ASP A 92 13.43 -16.83 3.91
C ASP A 92 14.94 -16.62 3.89
N LEU A 93 15.37 -15.41 3.52
CA LEU A 93 16.79 -15.05 3.52
C LEU A 93 17.29 -14.69 4.92
N LYS A 94 16.39 -14.73 5.91
CA LYS A 94 16.71 -14.46 7.33
C LYS A 94 17.06 -13.01 7.62
N TYR A 95 16.58 -12.09 6.80
CA TYR A 95 16.77 -10.67 7.05
C TYR A 95 15.74 -10.16 8.06
N ILE A 96 14.61 -10.84 8.19
CA ILE A 96 13.59 -10.55 9.21
C ILE A 96 13.20 -11.87 9.86
N ASP A 97 12.64 -11.78 11.07
CA ASP A 97 12.24 -12.98 11.81
C ASP A 97 10.75 -13.29 11.62
N ASP A 98 10.32 -14.40 12.22
CA ASP A 98 8.95 -14.86 12.09
C ASP A 98 7.94 -13.87 12.66
N ASP A 99 8.27 -13.21 13.78
CA ASP A 99 7.37 -12.26 14.41
C ASP A 99 7.19 -11.03 13.53
N GLN A 100 8.28 -10.57 12.92
CA GLN A 100 8.23 -9.42 12.01
C GLN A 100 7.40 -9.75 10.78
N LEU A 101 7.58 -10.95 10.23
CA LEU A 101 6.77 -11.39 9.09
C LEU A 101 5.31 -11.44 9.47
N LYS A 102 4.98 -12.05 10.61
CA LYS A 102 3.59 -12.20 11.03
C LYS A 102 2.93 -10.85 11.22
N SER A 103 3.61 -9.94 11.87
CA SER A 103 3.09 -8.59 12.08
C SER A 103 2.81 -7.89 10.75
N PHE A 104 3.75 -8.01 9.81
CA PHE A 104 3.57 -7.40 8.50
C PHE A 104 2.38 -8.02 7.75
N ILE A 105 2.29 -9.35 7.76
CA ILE A 105 1.22 -10.05 7.04
C ILE A 105 -0.15 -9.65 7.59
N LEU A 106 -0.28 -9.52 8.91
CA LEU A 106 -1.57 -9.12 9.49
C LEU A 106 -1.95 -7.70 9.05
N ALA A 107 -1.00 -6.78 9.04
CA ALA A 107 -1.27 -5.42 8.59
C ALA A 107 -1.62 -5.40 7.10
N ALA A 108 -0.88 -6.15 6.29
CA ALA A 108 -1.13 -6.21 4.85
C ALA A 108 -2.48 -6.84 4.54
N ARG A 109 -2.87 -7.87 5.29
CA ARG A 109 -4.17 -8.50 5.12
C ARG A 109 -5.29 -7.53 5.43
N ASN A 110 -5.16 -6.79 6.53
CA ASN A 110 -6.16 -5.80 6.90
C ASN A 110 -6.34 -4.77 5.79
N LEU A 111 -5.22 -4.26 5.26
CA LEU A 111 -5.29 -3.31 4.17
C LEU A 111 -5.91 -3.92 2.91
N SER A 112 -5.51 -5.15 2.56
CA SER A 112 -6.01 -5.78 1.33
C SER A 112 -7.53 -5.97 1.38
N VAL A 113 -8.06 -6.36 2.53
CA VAL A 113 -9.51 -6.53 2.68
C VAL A 113 -10.22 -5.20 2.52
N LYS A 114 -9.70 -4.14 3.13
CA LYS A 114 -10.32 -2.82 3.03
C LYS A 114 -10.21 -2.24 1.63
N MET A 115 -9.12 -2.49 0.93
CA MET A 115 -8.98 -2.08 -0.47
C MET A 115 -9.98 -2.79 -1.36
N THR A 116 -10.13 -4.11 -1.15
CA THR A 116 -11.10 -4.88 -1.92
C THR A 116 -12.52 -4.35 -1.68
N ASN A 117 -12.86 -4.05 -0.44
CA ASN A 117 -14.18 -3.53 -0.11
C ASN A 117 -14.40 -2.14 -0.73
N PHE A 118 -13.36 -1.30 -0.70
CA PHE A 118 -13.45 0.03 -1.31
C PHE A 118 -13.71 -0.08 -2.81
N THR A 119 -12.96 -0.93 -3.50
CA THR A 119 -13.11 -1.13 -4.94
C THR A 119 -14.49 -1.70 -5.26
N ARG A 120 -14.96 -2.65 -4.43
CA ARG A 120 -16.27 -3.24 -4.63
C ARG A 120 -17.37 -2.18 -4.49
N CYS A 121 -17.25 -1.28 -3.52
CA CYS A 121 -18.21 -0.21 -3.37
C CYS A 121 -18.24 0.71 -4.59
N LEU A 122 -17.07 1.02 -5.14
CA LEU A 122 -17.02 1.82 -6.36
C LEU A 122 -17.70 1.10 -7.52
N THR A 123 -17.46 -0.19 -7.65
CA THR A 123 -18.05 -0.96 -8.73
C THR A 123 -19.57 -1.00 -8.63
N LYS A 124 -20.11 -1.03 -7.42
CA LYS A 124 -21.55 -1.10 -7.22
C LYS A 124 -22.24 0.24 -7.34
N GLN A 125 -21.53 1.35 -7.30
CA GLN A 125 -22.14 2.64 -7.42
C GLN A 125 -22.70 2.80 -8.82
N LYS A 126 -23.95 3.19 -8.91
CA LYS A 126 -24.51 3.46 -10.20
C LYS A 126 -23.96 4.76 -10.73
N ASN A 127 -23.77 4.79 -12.04
CA ASN A 127 -23.33 6.01 -12.67
C ASN A 127 -24.57 6.85 -12.92
N THR A 128 -24.81 7.81 -12.06
CA THR A 128 -26.02 8.59 -12.16
C THR A 128 -26.03 9.52 -13.35
N GLN A 129 -24.94 9.59 -14.08
CA GLN A 129 -24.90 10.43 -15.25
C GLN A 129 -25.29 9.70 -16.53
N GLU A 130 -25.53 8.43 -16.45
CA GLU A 130 -25.96 7.68 -17.64
C GLU A 130 -27.39 7.94 -17.97
#